data_efa051e804b7b92fc335dd1103cb8f12
#
_entry.id   efa051e804b7b92fc335dd1103cb8f12
#
_cell.length_a   1.000
_cell.length_b   1.000
_cell.length_c   1.000
_cell.angle_alpha   90.00
_cell.angle_beta   90.00
_cell.angle_gamma   90.00
#
_symmetry.space_group_name_H-M   'P 1'
#
loop_
_entity.id
_entity.type
_entity.pdbx_description
1 polymer ?
#
loop_
_entity_poly.entity_id
_entity_poly.type
_entity_poly.pdbx_seq_one_letter_code
_entity_poly.pdbx_strand_id
1 'polypeptide(L)'
;MLLFTNVNLILALINRYEHGEFWPHLRESNYDYIGGPEDQPSAGKNINVPLNKTRLGDSDYLSIFNQILLPIAHEFRPDIILVSAGYDAAMGCPEGQMKVTPAAYGHLIHSLMAFADGKIGVFLEGGYFIDSLAEGAAMTLRALLGKILDLERRFQYLS
;
A
#
# COMPACT_ATOMS: atom_id res chain seq x y z
N MET A 1 4.83 1.18 -2.19
CA MET A 1 5.96 1.22 -1.22
C MET A 1 5.54 2.01 0.00
N LEU A 2 5.84 1.51 1.17
CA LEU A 2 5.59 2.17 2.45
C LEU A 2 6.90 2.33 3.20
N LEU A 3 7.18 3.52 3.70
CA LEU A 3 8.33 3.81 4.55
C LEU A 3 7.82 4.14 5.95
N PHE A 4 8.23 3.36 6.93
CA PHE A 4 8.00 3.64 8.33
C PHE A 4 9.29 4.18 8.93
N THR A 5 9.25 5.36 9.53
CA THR A 5 10.43 5.96 10.14
C THR A 5 10.22 6.26 11.62
N ASN A 6 11.21 5.94 12.39
CA ASN A 6 11.54 6.47 13.69
C ASN A 6 13.07 6.62 13.70
N VAL A 7 13.80 6.34 14.77
CA VAL A 7 15.27 6.24 14.72
C VAL A 7 15.79 5.15 13.76
N ASN A 8 14.91 4.28 13.28
CA ASN A 8 15.15 3.24 12.28
C ASN A 8 14.17 3.41 11.11
N LEU A 9 14.41 2.70 10.02
CA LEU A 9 13.57 2.68 8.83
C LEU A 9 13.11 1.25 8.54
N ILE A 10 11.81 1.06 8.30
CA ILE A 10 11.29 -0.15 7.66
C ILE A 10 10.72 0.24 6.29
N LEU A 11 11.11 -0.52 5.29
CA LEU A 11 10.59 -0.45 3.93
C LEU A 11 9.65 -1.63 3.71
N ALA A 12 8.39 -1.37 3.37
CA ALA A 12 7.42 -2.40 3.04
C ALA A 12 6.88 -2.20 1.62
N LEU A 13 6.93 -3.24 0.81
CA LEU A 13 6.51 -3.22 -0.58
C LEU A 13 5.43 -4.28 -0.84
N ILE A 14 4.38 -3.87 -1.54
CA ILE A 14 3.46 -4.79 -2.22
C ILE A 14 3.67 -4.54 -3.71
N ASN A 15 4.11 -5.54 -4.44
CA ASN A 15 4.45 -5.39 -5.85
C ASN A 15 4.04 -6.60 -6.68
N ARG A 16 3.58 -6.36 -7.90
CA ARG A 16 3.47 -7.40 -8.91
C ARG A 16 4.85 -7.95 -9.18
N TYR A 17 5.05 -9.27 -9.09
CA TYR A 17 6.37 -9.90 -9.15
C TYR A 17 6.45 -11.02 -10.18
N GLU A 18 5.41 -11.88 -10.22
CA GLU A 18 5.32 -13.01 -11.14
C GLU A 18 6.60 -13.86 -11.16
N HIS A 19 7.07 -14.24 -9.96
CA HIS A 19 8.30 -15.02 -9.79
C HIS A 19 9.57 -14.40 -10.41
N GLY A 20 9.60 -13.08 -10.54
CA GLY A 20 10.70 -12.31 -11.14
C GLY A 20 10.52 -12.00 -12.63
N GLU A 21 9.43 -12.45 -13.24
CA GLU A 21 9.13 -12.20 -14.66
C GLU A 21 8.55 -10.82 -14.94
N PHE A 22 8.05 -10.11 -13.88
CA PHE A 22 7.55 -8.76 -14.01
C PHE A 22 8.65 -7.72 -13.73
N TRP A 23 8.53 -6.54 -14.35
CA TRP A 23 9.44 -5.42 -14.11
C TRP A 23 9.53 -5.07 -12.61
N PRO A 24 10.70 -4.76 -12.06
CA PRO A 24 12.02 -4.56 -12.70
C PRO A 24 12.89 -5.82 -12.80
N HIS A 25 12.33 -7.02 -12.67
CA HIS A 25 13.04 -8.31 -12.74
C HIS A 25 14.12 -8.48 -11.66
N LEU A 26 13.95 -7.80 -10.52
CA LEU A 26 14.91 -7.82 -9.42
C LEU A 26 14.59 -8.95 -8.45
N ARG A 27 15.58 -9.79 -8.19
CA ARG A 27 15.49 -10.83 -7.15
C ARG A 27 15.21 -10.23 -5.76
N GLU A 28 15.71 -9.03 -5.52
CA GLU A 28 15.54 -8.26 -4.28
C GLU A 28 14.08 -7.88 -4.00
N SER A 29 13.19 -8.04 -4.97
CA SER A 29 11.75 -7.85 -4.79
C SER A 29 11.01 -9.09 -4.26
N ASN A 30 11.73 -10.22 -4.09
CA ASN A 30 11.15 -11.44 -3.53
C ASN A 30 11.03 -11.37 -1.99
N TYR A 31 10.17 -12.20 -1.41
CA TYR A 31 9.86 -12.19 0.02
C TYR A 31 11.07 -12.57 0.91
N ASP A 32 12.03 -13.31 0.38
CA ASP A 32 13.22 -13.76 1.11
C ASP A 32 14.36 -12.73 1.13
N TYR A 33 14.19 -11.58 0.48
CA TYR A 33 15.13 -10.47 0.56
C TYR A 33 14.79 -9.54 1.72
N ILE A 34 15.62 -9.54 2.74
CA ILE A 34 15.38 -8.86 4.01
C ILE A 34 16.13 -7.52 4.16
N GLY A 35 16.70 -6.98 3.09
CA GLY A 35 17.42 -5.69 3.10
C GLY A 35 18.94 -5.81 3.15
N GLY A 36 19.48 -7.03 3.04
CA GLY A 36 20.91 -7.30 3.02
C GLY A 36 21.27 -8.60 3.76
N PRO A 37 22.58 -8.90 3.85
CA PRO A 37 23.07 -10.02 4.64
C PRO A 37 22.62 -9.95 6.11
N GLU A 38 22.40 -11.10 6.74
CA GLU A 38 21.85 -11.19 8.11
C GLU A 38 22.71 -10.51 9.18
N ASP A 39 23.99 -10.34 8.94
CA ASP A 39 24.95 -9.68 9.83
C ASP A 39 24.97 -8.15 9.71
N GLN A 40 24.16 -7.58 8.79
CA GLN A 40 24.11 -6.15 8.56
C GLN A 40 22.95 -5.47 9.30
N PRO A 41 23.10 -4.19 9.69
CA PRO A 41 22.05 -3.43 10.38
C PRO A 41 20.76 -3.24 9.56
N SER A 42 20.83 -3.43 8.24
CA SER A 42 19.67 -3.35 7.32
C SER A 42 18.85 -4.64 7.26
N ALA A 43 19.38 -5.76 7.76
CA ALA A 43 18.67 -7.03 7.76
C ALA A 43 17.36 -6.95 8.56
N GLY A 44 16.30 -7.51 8.02
CA GLY A 44 14.96 -7.48 8.62
C GLY A 44 14.21 -6.13 8.48
N LYS A 45 14.81 -5.15 7.79
CA LYS A 45 14.17 -3.83 7.59
C LYS A 45 13.50 -3.65 6.23
N ASN A 46 13.55 -4.67 5.39
CA ASN A 46 12.86 -4.72 4.11
C ASN A 46 11.84 -5.86 4.11
N ILE A 47 10.60 -5.53 3.79
CA ILE A 47 9.48 -6.47 3.79
C ILE A 47 8.86 -6.43 2.40
N ASN A 48 9.01 -7.52 1.66
CA ASN A 48 8.40 -7.67 0.36
C ASN A 48 7.19 -8.59 0.43
N VAL A 49 6.10 -8.17 -0.20
CA VAL A 49 4.93 -8.98 -0.47
C VAL A 49 4.78 -9.14 -1.98
N PRO A 50 5.49 -10.12 -2.58
CA PRO A 50 5.47 -10.33 -4.02
C PRO A 50 4.17 -10.98 -4.47
N LEU A 51 3.46 -10.33 -5.38
CA LEU A 51 2.23 -10.84 -5.97
C LEU A 51 2.55 -11.61 -7.24
N ASN A 52 2.36 -12.93 -7.19
CA ASN A 52 2.67 -13.84 -8.28
C ASN A 52 1.46 -14.17 -9.17
N LYS A 53 0.38 -13.39 -9.02
CA LYS A 53 -0.84 -13.50 -9.83
C LYS A 53 -1.35 -12.12 -10.18
N THR A 54 -1.92 -12.00 -11.35
CA THR A 54 -2.70 -10.84 -11.77
C THR A 54 -4.16 -10.94 -11.29
N ARG A 55 -4.93 -9.87 -11.49
CA ARG A 55 -6.36 -9.78 -11.15
C ARG A 55 -6.69 -9.85 -9.66
N LEU A 56 -5.70 -9.65 -8.79
CA LEU A 56 -5.94 -9.48 -7.36
C LEU A 56 -6.70 -8.18 -7.13
N GLY A 57 -7.62 -8.21 -6.18
CA GLY A 57 -8.53 -7.11 -5.90
C GLY A 57 -8.49 -6.65 -4.45
N ASP A 58 -9.52 -5.95 -4.04
CA ASP A 58 -9.61 -5.31 -2.72
C ASP A 58 -9.39 -6.28 -1.57
N SER A 59 -10.02 -7.46 -1.63
CA SER A 59 -9.90 -8.48 -0.57
C SER A 59 -8.47 -8.97 -0.36
N ASP A 60 -7.71 -9.09 -1.46
CA ASP A 60 -6.32 -9.53 -1.40
C ASP A 60 -5.45 -8.47 -0.73
N TYR A 61 -5.58 -7.21 -1.17
CA TYR A 61 -4.83 -6.09 -0.61
C TYR A 61 -5.21 -5.80 0.84
N LEU A 62 -6.49 -5.84 1.18
CA LEU A 62 -6.96 -5.68 2.56
C LEU A 62 -6.44 -6.81 3.46
N SER A 63 -6.38 -8.05 2.96
CA SER A 63 -5.80 -9.17 3.70
C SER A 63 -4.32 -8.96 3.98
N ILE A 64 -3.53 -8.50 2.99
CA ILE A 64 -2.11 -8.17 3.16
C ILE A 64 -1.94 -7.06 4.20
N PHE A 65 -2.73 -5.98 4.11
CA PHE A 65 -2.68 -4.90 5.08
C PHE A 65 -2.99 -5.40 6.49
N ASN A 66 -4.11 -6.08 6.67
CA ASN A 66 -4.58 -6.51 7.99
C ASN A 66 -3.68 -7.58 8.63
N GLN A 67 -3.11 -8.48 7.83
CA GLN A 67 -2.35 -9.61 8.36
C GLN A 67 -0.85 -9.35 8.44
N ILE A 68 -0.31 -8.42 7.66
CA ILE A 68 1.13 -8.16 7.57
C ILE A 68 1.45 -6.71 7.93
N LEU A 69 0.96 -5.74 7.15
CA LEU A 69 1.46 -4.37 7.25
C LEU A 69 1.01 -3.64 8.52
N LEU A 70 -0.27 -3.73 8.88
CA LEU A 70 -0.78 -3.06 10.07
C LEU A 70 -0.22 -3.64 11.38
N PRO A 71 -0.08 -4.98 11.55
CA PRO A 71 0.63 -5.54 12.69
C PRO A 71 2.08 -5.07 12.82
N ILE A 72 2.81 -5.02 11.70
CA ILE A 72 4.19 -4.50 11.69
C ILE A 72 4.23 -3.02 12.04
N ALA A 73 3.34 -2.20 11.47
CA ALA A 73 3.25 -0.79 11.80
C ALA A 73 2.92 -0.57 13.28
N HIS A 74 2.04 -1.41 13.86
CA HIS A 74 1.70 -1.36 15.28
C HIS A 74 2.90 -1.68 16.19
N GLU A 75 3.67 -2.72 15.84
CA GLU A 75 4.87 -3.11 16.60
C GLU A 75 5.99 -2.09 16.46
N PHE A 76 6.23 -1.63 15.24
CA PHE A 76 7.31 -0.70 14.91
C PHE A 76 7.08 0.71 15.47
N ARG A 77 5.81 1.14 15.57
CA ARG A 77 5.40 2.48 16.07
C ARG A 77 6.13 3.62 15.36
N PRO A 78 5.88 3.83 14.06
CA PRO A 78 6.55 4.86 13.29
C PRO A 78 6.22 6.27 13.79
N ASP A 79 7.19 7.19 13.68
CA ASP A 79 6.98 8.63 13.91
C ASP A 79 6.36 9.34 12.69
N ILE A 80 6.56 8.78 11.50
CA ILE A 80 5.99 9.23 10.22
C ILE A 80 5.85 8.06 9.26
N ILE A 81 4.83 8.10 8.41
CA ILE A 81 4.61 7.14 7.32
C ILE A 81 4.72 7.87 5.99
N LEU A 82 5.53 7.35 5.07
CA LEU A 82 5.62 7.82 3.70
C LEU A 82 5.11 6.72 2.77
N VAL A 83 4.15 7.05 1.92
CA VAL A 83 3.51 6.12 0.99
C VAL A 83 3.87 6.49 -0.43
N SER A 84 4.61 5.66 -1.13
CA SER A 84 4.68 5.69 -2.59
C SER A 84 3.45 5.00 -3.15
N ALA A 85 2.46 5.78 -3.54
CA ALA A 85 1.16 5.30 -3.99
C ALA A 85 1.18 5.03 -5.49
N GLY A 86 1.37 3.76 -5.87
CA GLY A 86 1.17 3.31 -7.25
C GLY A 86 -0.31 3.04 -7.51
N TYR A 87 -0.91 3.80 -8.43
CA TYR A 87 -2.28 3.56 -8.88
C TYR A 87 -2.35 2.64 -10.10
N ASP A 88 -1.25 1.99 -10.44
CA ASP A 88 -1.16 0.97 -11.48
C ASP A 88 -1.86 -0.35 -11.12
N ALA A 89 -2.07 -0.62 -9.82
CA ALA A 89 -2.92 -1.73 -9.36
C ALA A 89 -4.43 -1.45 -9.50
N ALA A 90 -4.83 -0.24 -9.87
CA ALA A 90 -6.24 0.12 -10.03
C ALA A 90 -6.89 -0.63 -11.18
N MET A 91 -8.19 -0.92 -11.02
CA MET A 91 -9.01 -1.55 -12.05
C MET A 91 -8.95 -0.75 -13.35
N GLY A 92 -8.67 -1.43 -14.46
CA GLY A 92 -8.54 -0.83 -15.79
C GLY A 92 -7.12 -0.42 -16.16
N CYS A 93 -6.17 -0.34 -15.21
CA CYS A 93 -4.79 -0.04 -15.54
C CYS A 93 -4.14 -1.22 -16.31
N PRO A 94 -3.56 -0.97 -17.50
CA PRO A 94 -2.99 -2.03 -18.32
C PRO A 94 -1.69 -2.61 -17.75
N GLU A 95 -0.92 -1.81 -17.02
CA GLU A 95 0.39 -2.22 -16.50
C GLU A 95 0.26 -3.17 -15.30
N GLY A 96 -0.50 -2.80 -14.29
CA GLY A 96 -0.64 -3.60 -13.07
C GLY A 96 -1.50 -4.84 -13.28
N GLN A 97 -2.53 -4.76 -14.12
CA GLN A 97 -3.51 -5.82 -14.37
C GLN A 97 -4.18 -6.35 -13.09
N MET A 98 -4.31 -5.50 -12.09
CA MET A 98 -5.00 -5.78 -10.84
C MET A 98 -6.43 -5.24 -10.89
N LYS A 99 -7.20 -5.43 -9.81
CA LYS A 99 -8.61 -5.05 -9.73
C LYS A 99 -8.92 -4.25 -8.46
N VAL A 100 -7.96 -3.46 -8.00
CA VAL A 100 -8.14 -2.63 -6.82
C VAL A 100 -9.07 -1.48 -7.16
N THR A 101 -10.14 -1.31 -6.37
CA THR A 101 -11.09 -0.22 -6.57
C THR A 101 -10.57 1.09 -5.99
N PRO A 102 -11.07 2.25 -6.46
CA PRO A 102 -10.76 3.55 -5.85
C PRO A 102 -11.09 3.59 -4.36
N ALA A 103 -12.19 2.97 -3.93
CA ALA A 103 -12.59 2.88 -2.53
C ALA A 103 -11.52 2.17 -1.69
N ALA A 104 -10.94 1.08 -2.18
CA ALA A 104 -9.90 0.35 -1.46
C ALA A 104 -8.67 1.23 -1.21
N TYR A 105 -8.21 2.03 -2.19
CA TYR A 105 -7.10 2.98 -1.95
C TYR A 105 -7.40 3.91 -0.76
N GLY A 106 -8.62 4.44 -0.70
CA GLY A 106 -9.04 5.27 0.44
C GLY A 106 -9.00 4.50 1.76
N HIS A 107 -9.48 3.26 1.80
CA HIS A 107 -9.46 2.43 3.02
C HIS A 107 -8.04 2.07 3.45
N LEU A 108 -7.15 1.74 2.52
CA LEU A 108 -5.76 1.42 2.84
C LEU A 108 -5.04 2.62 3.46
N ILE A 109 -5.19 3.81 2.89
CA ILE A 109 -4.63 5.05 3.45
C ILE A 109 -5.25 5.38 4.81
N HIS A 110 -6.58 5.27 4.94
CA HIS A 110 -7.26 5.51 6.22
C HIS A 110 -6.74 4.62 7.33
N SER A 111 -6.51 3.33 7.04
CA SER A 111 -5.96 2.39 8.02
C SER A 111 -4.57 2.79 8.51
N LEU A 112 -3.72 3.34 7.64
CA LEU A 112 -2.39 3.83 8.00
C LEU A 112 -2.42 5.10 8.85
N MET A 113 -3.46 5.92 8.73
CA MET A 113 -3.61 7.15 9.52
C MET A 113 -3.81 6.90 11.02
N ALA A 114 -4.14 5.67 11.42
CA ALA A 114 -4.20 5.27 12.83
C ALA A 114 -2.81 5.25 13.51
N PHE A 115 -1.74 5.34 12.74
CA PHE A 115 -0.36 5.31 13.22
C PHE A 115 0.31 6.67 13.06
N ALA A 116 1.48 6.83 13.68
CA ALA A 116 2.31 8.04 13.58
C ALA A 116 1.56 9.35 13.93
N ASP A 117 0.53 9.28 14.79
CA ASP A 117 -0.36 10.41 15.11
C ASP A 117 -0.96 11.08 13.85
N GLY A 118 -1.22 10.27 12.81
CA GLY A 118 -1.72 10.74 11.53
C GLY A 118 -0.69 11.46 10.65
N LYS A 119 0.59 11.43 11.03
CA LYS A 119 1.67 12.01 10.20
C LYS A 119 1.98 11.07 9.03
N ILE A 120 1.28 11.31 7.93
CA ILE A 120 1.38 10.51 6.71
C ILE A 120 1.60 11.40 5.49
N GLY A 121 2.57 11.08 4.66
CA GLY A 121 2.79 11.70 3.35
C GLY A 121 2.51 10.68 2.24
N VAL A 122 1.71 11.07 1.26
CA VAL A 122 1.37 10.21 0.11
C VAL A 122 1.91 10.83 -1.16
N PHE A 123 2.72 10.08 -1.89
CA PHE A 123 3.37 10.48 -3.13
C PHE A 123 2.86 9.61 -4.27
N LEU A 124 2.37 10.23 -5.34
CA LEU A 124 1.91 9.53 -6.53
C LEU A 124 3.10 8.97 -7.30
N GLU A 125 3.11 7.65 -7.50
CA GLU A 125 4.17 6.96 -8.25
C GLU A 125 3.58 5.86 -9.15
N GLY A 126 3.13 6.22 -10.32
CA GLY A 126 2.51 5.29 -11.27
C GLY A 126 0.99 5.33 -11.26
N GLY A 127 0.42 4.70 -12.26
CA GLY A 127 -0.99 4.72 -12.60
C GLY A 127 -1.16 5.21 -14.03
N TYR A 128 -1.52 4.30 -14.95
CA TYR A 128 -1.43 4.55 -16.39
C TYR A 128 -2.80 4.49 -17.08
N PHE A 129 -3.87 4.46 -16.29
CA PHE A 129 -5.23 4.64 -16.74
C PHE A 129 -5.84 5.83 -15.99
N ILE A 130 -6.02 6.94 -16.69
CA ILE A 130 -6.32 8.26 -16.10
C ILE A 130 -7.60 8.23 -15.26
N ASP A 131 -8.64 7.55 -15.71
CA ASP A 131 -9.93 7.53 -15.00
C ASP A 131 -9.78 6.87 -13.62
N SER A 132 -9.20 5.68 -13.54
CA SER A 132 -9.02 4.99 -12.26
C SER A 132 -7.95 5.68 -11.38
N LEU A 133 -6.93 6.29 -11.99
CA LEU A 133 -5.96 7.12 -11.27
C LEU A 133 -6.66 8.30 -10.59
N ALA A 134 -7.47 9.05 -11.34
CA ALA A 134 -8.15 10.23 -10.80
C ALA A 134 -9.10 9.86 -9.65
N GLU A 135 -9.89 8.79 -9.81
CA GLU A 135 -10.79 8.30 -8.76
C GLU A 135 -10.03 7.77 -7.54
N GLY A 136 -8.97 6.99 -7.75
CA GLY A 136 -8.14 6.46 -6.67
C GLY A 136 -7.45 7.58 -5.88
N ALA A 137 -6.90 8.57 -6.57
CA ALA A 137 -6.29 9.76 -5.95
C ALA A 137 -7.33 10.59 -5.18
N ALA A 138 -8.55 10.75 -5.73
CA ALA A 138 -9.64 11.43 -5.05
C ALA A 138 -10.05 10.70 -3.75
N MET A 139 -10.14 9.37 -3.77
CA MET A 139 -10.46 8.59 -2.57
C MET A 139 -9.33 8.63 -1.54
N THR A 140 -8.07 8.62 -1.98
CA THR A 140 -6.91 8.85 -1.12
C THR A 140 -6.98 10.21 -0.43
N LEU A 141 -7.26 11.28 -1.18
CA LEU A 141 -7.41 12.63 -0.63
C LEU A 141 -8.58 12.71 0.36
N ARG A 142 -9.71 12.06 0.08
CA ARG A 142 -10.85 11.98 1.01
C ARG A 142 -10.46 11.28 2.31
N ALA A 143 -9.66 10.21 2.24
CA ALA A 143 -9.12 9.55 3.42
C ALA A 143 -8.29 10.52 4.27
N LEU A 144 -7.32 11.19 3.65
CA LEU A 144 -6.46 12.15 4.33
C LEU A 144 -7.22 13.31 4.97
N LEU A 145 -8.37 13.69 4.40
CA LEU A 145 -9.28 14.71 4.96
C LEU A 145 -10.23 14.15 6.04
N GLY A 146 -10.13 12.88 6.41
CA GLY A 146 -11.02 12.24 7.38
C GLY A 146 -12.46 12.05 6.91
N LYS A 147 -12.72 12.05 5.58
CA LYS A 147 -14.07 12.07 5.00
C LYS A 147 -14.56 10.69 4.51
N ILE A 148 -13.85 9.61 4.77
CA ILE A 148 -14.29 8.26 4.35
C ILE A 148 -15.55 7.83 5.10
N LEU A 149 -15.60 8.06 6.40
CA LEU A 149 -16.73 7.66 7.27
C LEU A 149 -18.05 8.41 6.98
N ASP A 150 -17.99 9.57 6.32
CA ASP A 150 -19.19 10.30 5.93
C ASP A 150 -20.04 9.59 4.85
N LEU A 151 -19.45 8.71 4.07
CA LEU A 151 -20.19 7.90 3.09
C LEU A 151 -20.99 6.78 3.76
N GLU A 152 -20.41 6.10 4.73
CA GLU A 152 -21.10 5.03 5.46
C GLU A 152 -22.29 5.57 6.24
N ARG A 153 -22.20 6.76 6.84
CA ARG A 153 -23.31 7.42 7.53
C ARG A 153 -24.44 7.82 6.56
N ARG A 154 -24.12 8.25 5.33
CA ARG A 154 -25.15 8.61 4.34
C ARG A 154 -25.97 7.41 3.88
N PHE A 155 -25.40 6.22 3.80
CA PHE A 155 -26.12 5.00 3.43
C PHE A 155 -26.99 4.45 4.57
N GLN A 156 -26.67 4.72 5.85
CA GLN A 156 -27.52 4.35 6.99
C GLN A 156 -28.81 5.15 7.08
N TYR A 157 -28.91 6.32 6.45
CA TYR A 157 -30.14 7.13 6.39
C TYR A 157 -31.03 6.84 5.20
N LEU A 158 -30.64 5.92 4.31
CA LEU A 158 -31.39 5.52 3.11
C LEU A 158 -31.96 4.10 3.20
N SER A 159 -31.80 3.43 4.32
CA SER A 159 -32.40 2.15 4.67
C SER A 159 -33.49 2.36 5.75
#